data_e24cab22dea69f079e06554aa88b344d
#
_entry.id   e24cab22dea69f079e06554aa88b344d
#
_cell.length_a   1.000
_cell.length_b   1.000
_cell.length_c   1.000
_cell.angle_alpha   90.00
_cell.angle_beta   90.00
_cell.angle_gamma   90.00
#
_symmetry.space_group_name_H-M   'P 1'
#
loop_
_entity.id
_entity.type
_entity.pdbx_description
1 polymer ?
#
loop_
_entity_poly.entity_id
_entity_poly.type
_entity_poly.pdbx_seq_one_letter_code
_entity_poly.pdbx_strand_id
1 'polypeptide(L)'
;MIDNLYSLAPFFNNMNKHFLDLDNFSLQELEGVLSTASSLKNKQKDNILEGKFLGLIFEKSSTRTRVSFEVAMTQLGGRASFLSVNDLQLGRGEPVEDTAKVLSSMVDGLVLRTMSHSTQLEFAEHSESPVINGLSDRSHPC
;
A
#
# COMPACT_ATOMS: atom_id res chain seq x y z
N MET A 1 -24.86 -10.62 -8.15
CA MET A 1 -24.08 -10.84 -6.90
C MET A 1 -22.71 -10.12 -6.94
N ILE A 2 -22.57 -9.15 -7.86
CA ILE A 2 -21.43 -8.21 -8.01
C ILE A 2 -21.73 -6.90 -7.23
N ASP A 3 -22.99 -6.69 -6.85
CA ASP A 3 -23.48 -5.42 -6.28
C ASP A 3 -22.92 -5.09 -4.89
N ASN A 4 -22.33 -6.06 -4.18
CA ASN A 4 -21.89 -5.84 -2.80
C ASN A 4 -20.48 -5.24 -2.70
N LEU A 5 -19.67 -5.28 -3.77
CA LEU A 5 -18.34 -4.62 -3.80
C LEU A 5 -18.48 -3.14 -4.20
N TYR A 6 -19.47 -2.82 -5.04
CA TYR A 6 -19.79 -1.41 -5.38
C TYR A 6 -20.48 -0.68 -4.23
N SER A 7 -21.14 -1.40 -3.30
CA SER A 7 -21.70 -0.78 -2.08
C SER A 7 -20.61 -0.31 -1.10
N LEU A 8 -19.37 -0.78 -1.25
CA LEU A 8 -18.21 -0.33 -0.48
C LEU A 8 -17.50 0.88 -1.13
N ALA A 9 -17.85 1.23 -2.38
CA ALA A 9 -17.28 2.38 -3.07
C ALA A 9 -17.43 3.71 -2.29
N PRO A 10 -18.56 3.99 -1.59
CA PRO A 10 -18.67 5.17 -0.74
C PRO A 10 -17.71 5.16 0.45
N PHE A 11 -17.35 3.98 0.98
CA PHE A 11 -16.37 3.86 2.07
C PHE A 11 -14.96 4.19 1.61
N PHE A 12 -14.58 3.79 0.39
CA PHE A 12 -13.26 4.09 -0.17
C PHE A 12 -13.12 5.55 -0.61
N ASN A 13 -14.21 6.23 -0.98
CA ASN A 13 -14.19 7.64 -1.33
C ASN A 13 -13.98 8.58 -0.13
N ASN A 14 -14.18 8.10 1.11
CA ASN A 14 -13.96 8.84 2.35
C ASN A 14 -12.79 8.31 3.20
N MET A 15 -12.14 7.21 2.79
CA MET A 15 -10.96 6.72 3.48
C MET A 15 -9.79 7.68 3.25
N ASN A 16 -9.01 7.94 4.28
CA ASN A 16 -7.72 8.59 4.14
C ASN A 16 -6.95 7.91 3.00
N LYS A 17 -6.40 8.69 2.09
CA LYS A 17 -5.68 8.22 0.90
C LYS A 17 -4.55 7.22 1.23
N HIS A 18 -4.00 7.31 2.46
CA HIS A 18 -2.85 6.54 2.91
C HIS A 18 -3.21 5.65 4.12
N PHE A 19 -2.61 4.46 4.20
CA PHE A 19 -2.75 3.52 5.31
C PHE A 19 -1.43 3.43 6.09
N LEU A 20 -1.15 4.46 6.90
CA LEU A 20 0.14 4.61 7.60
C LEU A 20 0.09 4.11 9.05
N ASP A 21 -1.06 4.27 9.71
CA ASP A 21 -1.30 3.87 11.09
C ASP A 21 -2.79 3.56 11.28
N LEU A 22 -3.13 2.82 12.33
CA LEU A 22 -4.54 2.52 12.68
C LEU A 22 -5.23 3.69 13.36
N ASP A 23 -4.48 4.59 14.00
CA ASP A 23 -5.00 5.72 14.77
C ASP A 23 -5.84 6.71 13.93
N ASN A 24 -5.62 6.72 12.61
CA ASN A 24 -6.31 7.61 11.69
C ASN A 24 -7.62 7.03 11.12
N PHE A 25 -8.02 5.83 11.57
CA PHE A 25 -9.20 5.13 11.10
C PHE A 25 -10.22 4.96 12.21
N SER A 26 -11.49 5.15 11.90
CA SER A 26 -12.58 4.78 12.78
C SER A 26 -12.70 3.25 12.90
N LEU A 27 -13.31 2.78 13.98
CA LEU A 27 -13.58 1.34 14.18
C LEU A 27 -14.34 0.75 12.99
N GLN A 28 -15.33 1.47 12.46
CA GLN A 28 -16.14 1.03 11.33
C GLN A 28 -15.31 0.85 10.05
N GLU A 29 -14.33 1.75 9.79
CA GLU A 29 -13.42 1.62 8.64
C GLU A 29 -12.51 0.41 8.80
N LEU A 30 -11.97 0.17 10.00
CA LEU A 30 -11.11 -0.99 10.28
C LEU A 30 -11.90 -2.31 10.16
N GLU A 31 -13.13 -2.37 10.67
CA GLU A 31 -14.02 -3.51 10.48
C GLU A 31 -14.32 -3.75 9.01
N GLY A 32 -14.50 -2.69 8.22
CA GLY A 32 -14.67 -2.76 6.76
C GLY A 32 -13.46 -3.37 6.07
N VAL A 33 -12.24 -2.96 6.45
CA VAL A 33 -10.99 -3.55 5.91
C VAL A 33 -10.90 -5.04 6.24
N LEU A 34 -11.14 -5.43 7.48
CA LEU A 34 -11.08 -6.84 7.91
C LEU A 34 -12.15 -7.70 7.22
N SER A 35 -13.36 -7.18 7.08
CA SER A 35 -14.46 -7.85 6.37
C SER A 35 -14.11 -8.06 4.90
N THR A 36 -13.57 -7.04 4.24
CA THR A 36 -13.11 -7.11 2.85
C THR A 36 -12.00 -8.15 2.71
N ALA A 37 -10.98 -8.11 3.56
CA ALA A 37 -9.89 -9.07 3.55
C ALA A 37 -10.38 -10.52 3.72
N SER A 38 -11.30 -10.75 4.67
CA SER A 38 -11.93 -12.06 4.88
C SER A 38 -12.71 -12.53 3.65
N SER A 39 -13.48 -11.64 3.03
CA SER A 39 -14.22 -11.93 1.81
C SER A 39 -13.31 -12.33 0.65
N LEU A 40 -12.22 -11.58 0.43
CA LEU A 40 -11.24 -11.83 -0.62
C LEU A 40 -10.49 -13.16 -0.40
N LYS A 41 -10.19 -13.49 0.86
CA LYS A 41 -9.52 -14.75 1.21
C LYS A 41 -10.39 -15.99 0.90
N ASN A 42 -11.71 -15.88 1.02
CA ASN A 42 -12.66 -16.98 0.88
C ASN A 42 -13.29 -17.06 -0.51
N LYS A 43 -13.13 -16.05 -1.36
CA LYS A 43 -13.67 -16.04 -2.72
C LYS A 43 -12.65 -16.55 -3.74
N GLN A 44 -13.17 -17.17 -4.80
CA GLN A 44 -12.43 -17.47 -6.00
C GLN A 44 -11.95 -16.13 -6.63
N LYS A 45 -10.71 -16.10 -7.09
CA LYS A 45 -9.95 -14.97 -7.65
C LYS A 45 -10.78 -14.01 -8.50
N ASP A 46 -11.34 -12.99 -7.89
CA ASP A 46 -11.89 -11.85 -8.62
C ASP A 46 -10.70 -10.95 -8.99
N ASN A 47 -10.50 -10.67 -10.27
CA ASN A 47 -9.42 -9.81 -10.78
C ASN A 47 -9.69 -8.32 -10.46
N ILE A 48 -10.01 -8.01 -9.19
CA ILE A 48 -10.40 -6.65 -8.74
C ILE A 48 -9.28 -5.62 -8.87
N LEU A 49 -8.03 -6.09 -8.98
CA LEU A 49 -6.85 -5.25 -9.20
C LEU A 49 -6.27 -5.42 -10.61
N GLU A 50 -7.08 -5.87 -11.58
CA GLU A 50 -6.63 -5.99 -12.97
C GLU A 50 -6.13 -4.64 -13.48
N GLY A 51 -4.93 -4.66 -14.11
CA GLY A 51 -4.26 -3.46 -14.61
C GLY A 51 -3.60 -2.60 -13.53
N LYS A 52 -3.74 -2.92 -12.22
CA LYS A 52 -3.13 -2.17 -11.13
C LYS A 52 -1.70 -2.62 -10.85
N PHE A 53 -0.87 -1.66 -10.48
CA PHE A 53 0.55 -1.85 -10.20
C PHE A 53 0.93 -1.30 -8.82
N LEU A 54 1.56 -2.14 -7.99
CA LEU A 54 2.00 -1.80 -6.64
C LEU A 54 3.52 -1.71 -6.57
N GLY A 55 4.06 -0.58 -6.13
CA GLY A 55 5.49 -0.42 -5.82
C GLY A 55 5.78 -0.83 -4.38
N LEU A 56 6.80 -1.67 -4.16
CA LEU A 56 7.25 -2.10 -2.84
C LEU A 56 8.64 -1.51 -2.58
N ILE A 57 8.75 -0.50 -1.72
CA ILE A 57 10.00 0.21 -1.41
C ILE A 57 10.45 -0.16 0.00
N PHE A 58 11.55 -0.89 0.12
CA PHE A 58 12.02 -1.39 1.40
C PHE A 58 13.45 -0.94 1.69
N GLU A 59 13.64 -0.22 2.79
CA GLU A 59 14.96 0.10 3.36
C GLU A 59 15.53 -1.11 4.12
N LYS A 60 14.65 -1.93 4.71
CA LYS A 60 15.04 -3.20 5.37
C LYS A 60 14.51 -4.38 4.58
N SER A 61 15.35 -5.39 4.37
CA SER A 61 14.91 -6.64 3.77
C SER A 61 13.80 -7.31 4.58
N SER A 62 12.82 -7.85 3.90
CA SER A 62 11.75 -8.64 4.51
C SER A 62 11.17 -9.61 3.49
N THR A 63 11.47 -10.87 3.67
CA THR A 63 10.96 -11.92 2.79
C THR A 63 9.45 -12.06 2.93
N ARG A 64 8.95 -12.16 4.16
CA ARG A 64 7.51 -12.40 4.41
C ARG A 64 6.63 -11.26 3.89
N THR A 65 6.92 -10.02 4.26
CA THR A 65 6.14 -8.86 3.84
C THR A 65 6.18 -8.69 2.33
N ARG A 66 7.36 -8.81 1.71
CA ARG A 66 7.51 -8.73 0.25
C ARG A 66 6.65 -9.78 -0.45
N VAL A 67 6.85 -11.05 -0.13
CA VAL A 67 6.15 -12.16 -0.79
C VAL A 67 4.65 -12.07 -0.57
N SER A 68 4.16 -11.66 0.62
CA SER A 68 2.73 -11.53 0.87
C SER A 68 2.07 -10.48 -0.04
N PHE A 69 2.69 -9.31 -0.23
CA PHE A 69 2.18 -8.30 -1.16
C PHE A 69 2.25 -8.74 -2.63
N GLU A 70 3.37 -9.34 -3.06
CA GLU A 70 3.52 -9.84 -4.43
C GLU A 70 2.48 -10.92 -4.76
N VAL A 71 2.26 -11.85 -3.83
CA VAL A 71 1.25 -12.92 -3.99
C VAL A 71 -0.17 -12.34 -3.97
N ALA A 72 -0.48 -11.45 -3.03
CA ALA A 72 -1.80 -10.82 -2.94
C ALA A 72 -2.15 -10.05 -4.23
N MET A 73 -1.23 -9.23 -4.74
CA MET A 73 -1.42 -8.51 -6.01
C MET A 73 -1.68 -9.48 -7.16
N THR A 74 -0.85 -10.53 -7.29
CA THR A 74 -1.01 -11.53 -8.36
C THR A 74 -2.35 -12.26 -8.25
N GLN A 75 -2.76 -12.66 -7.04
CA GLN A 75 -4.03 -13.37 -6.82
C GLN A 75 -5.26 -12.50 -7.12
N LEU A 76 -5.14 -11.19 -7.01
CA LEU A 76 -6.20 -10.22 -7.29
C LEU A 76 -6.13 -9.64 -8.72
N GLY A 77 -5.25 -10.17 -9.59
CA GLY A 77 -5.13 -9.77 -10.99
C GLY A 77 -4.19 -8.57 -11.25
N GLY A 78 -3.59 -8.01 -10.20
CA GLY A 78 -2.63 -6.92 -10.30
C GLY A 78 -1.18 -7.40 -10.42
N ARG A 79 -0.25 -6.45 -10.33
CA ARG A 79 1.19 -6.69 -10.38
C ARG A 79 1.88 -5.92 -9.25
N ALA A 80 3.05 -6.40 -8.83
CA ALA A 80 3.91 -5.69 -7.89
C ALA A 80 5.36 -5.69 -8.39
N SER A 81 6.09 -4.63 -8.06
CA SER A 81 7.55 -4.57 -8.25
C SER A 81 8.23 -4.21 -6.95
N PHE A 82 9.28 -4.96 -6.64
CA PHE A 82 10.14 -4.67 -5.51
C PHE A 82 11.26 -3.72 -5.94
N LEU A 83 11.37 -2.61 -5.19
CA LEU A 83 12.37 -1.57 -5.39
C LEU A 83 13.24 -1.50 -4.13
N SER A 84 14.48 -1.97 -4.23
CA SER A 84 15.46 -1.80 -3.14
C SER A 84 15.86 -0.32 -3.06
N VAL A 85 15.96 0.22 -1.85
CA VAL A 85 16.47 1.59 -1.66
C VAL A 85 17.88 1.77 -2.25
N ASN A 86 18.68 0.69 -2.28
CA ASN A 86 20.00 0.71 -2.92
C ASN A 86 19.92 0.92 -4.45
N ASP A 87 18.79 0.56 -5.07
CA ASP A 87 18.54 0.72 -6.49
C ASP A 87 17.85 2.05 -6.80
N LEU A 88 17.30 2.71 -5.77
CA LEU A 88 16.67 4.02 -5.85
C LEU A 88 17.67 5.14 -5.58
N GLN A 89 17.40 6.30 -6.13
CA GLN A 89 18.22 7.49 -5.87
C GLN A 89 18.06 8.03 -4.42
N LEU A 90 16.99 7.60 -3.69
CA LEU A 90 16.82 7.86 -2.25
C LEU A 90 18.06 7.51 -1.43
N GLY A 91 18.71 6.38 -1.72
CA GLY A 91 19.96 5.96 -1.07
C GLY A 91 21.18 6.81 -1.49
N ARG A 92 21.04 7.70 -2.47
CA ARG A 92 22.12 8.52 -3.04
C ARG A 92 21.91 10.02 -2.83
N GLY A 93 20.97 10.41 -1.96
CA GLY A 93 20.74 11.81 -1.57
C GLY A 93 19.64 12.52 -2.38
N GLU A 94 18.83 11.81 -3.17
CA GLU A 94 17.61 12.38 -3.75
C GLU A 94 16.60 12.69 -2.62
N PRO A 95 15.95 13.87 -2.64
CA PRO A 95 14.89 14.18 -1.69
C PRO A 95 13.74 13.17 -1.74
N VAL A 96 13.17 12.84 -0.57
CA VAL A 96 12.00 11.94 -0.46
C VAL A 96 10.83 12.46 -1.29
N GLU A 97 10.62 13.78 -1.29
CA GLU A 97 9.60 14.48 -2.07
C GLU A 97 9.68 14.15 -3.57
N ASP A 98 10.87 14.22 -4.17
CA ASP A 98 11.05 14.00 -5.61
C ASP A 98 10.80 12.53 -5.97
N THR A 99 11.34 11.60 -5.19
CA THR A 99 11.08 10.16 -5.37
C THR A 99 9.58 9.84 -5.21
N ALA A 100 8.91 10.45 -4.22
CA ALA A 100 7.48 10.25 -3.98
C ALA A 100 6.63 10.69 -5.17
N LYS A 101 6.88 11.89 -5.70
CA LYS A 101 6.17 12.43 -6.87
C LYS A 101 6.37 11.56 -8.11
N VAL A 102 7.62 11.21 -8.40
CA VAL A 102 7.95 10.41 -9.60
C VAL A 102 7.32 9.04 -9.52
N LEU A 103 7.54 8.30 -8.42
CA LEU A 103 7.03 6.93 -8.32
C LEU A 103 5.50 6.88 -8.24
N SER A 104 4.87 7.80 -7.50
CA SER A 104 3.40 7.82 -7.40
C SER A 104 2.70 8.19 -8.71
N SER A 105 3.39 8.83 -9.65
CA SER A 105 2.87 9.08 -11.00
C SER A 105 2.89 7.83 -11.89
N MET A 106 3.67 6.80 -11.53
CA MET A 106 3.89 5.59 -12.32
C MET A 106 3.12 4.37 -11.81
N VAL A 107 2.73 4.36 -10.53
CA VAL A 107 2.10 3.20 -9.88
C VAL A 107 0.78 3.57 -9.24
N ASP A 108 -0.10 2.58 -9.05
CA ASP A 108 -1.43 2.78 -8.44
C ASP A 108 -1.40 2.76 -6.89
N GLY A 109 -0.30 2.33 -6.30
CA GLY A 109 -0.10 2.33 -4.86
C GLY A 109 1.34 2.00 -4.49
N LEU A 110 1.72 2.34 -3.26
CA LEU A 110 3.07 2.15 -2.73
C LEU A 110 3.03 1.50 -1.36
N VAL A 111 3.87 0.51 -1.12
CA VAL A 111 4.14 -0.04 0.20
C VAL A 111 5.53 0.39 0.63
N LEU A 112 5.61 1.08 1.76
CA LEU A 112 6.88 1.54 2.31
C LEU A 112 7.26 0.74 3.54
N ARG A 113 8.49 0.24 3.57
CA ARG A 113 9.12 -0.33 4.76
C ARG A 113 10.38 0.46 5.05
N THR A 114 10.32 1.33 6.06
CA THR A 114 11.36 2.32 6.34
C THR A 114 11.96 2.16 7.73
N MET A 115 13.12 2.78 7.95
CA MET A 115 13.76 2.89 9.24
C MET A 115 12.98 3.85 10.16
N SER A 116 12.46 4.94 9.60
CA SER A 116 11.73 5.98 10.31
C SER A 116 10.31 6.13 9.78
N HIS A 117 9.35 6.33 10.69
CA HIS A 117 7.97 6.65 10.34
C HIS A 117 7.84 8.03 9.69
N SER A 118 8.71 8.99 10.08
CA SER A 118 8.72 10.32 9.48
C SER A 118 8.98 10.29 7.96
N THR A 119 9.83 9.37 7.49
CA THR A 119 10.05 9.17 6.06
C THR A 119 8.76 8.73 5.34
N GLN A 120 7.94 7.90 5.98
CA GLN A 120 6.65 7.48 5.39
C GLN A 120 5.64 8.63 5.36
N LEU A 121 5.62 9.47 6.40
CA LEU A 121 4.76 10.67 6.44
C LEU A 121 5.13 11.65 5.33
N GLU A 122 6.42 11.97 5.20
CA GLU A 122 6.94 12.83 4.13
C GLU A 122 6.63 12.27 2.74
N PHE A 123 6.83 10.97 2.55
CA PHE A 123 6.52 10.30 1.29
C PHE A 123 5.02 10.38 0.96
N ALA A 124 4.16 10.16 1.95
CA ALA A 124 2.71 10.23 1.79
C ALA A 124 2.23 11.66 1.48
N GLU A 125 2.84 12.69 2.08
CA GLU A 125 2.52 14.10 1.83
C GLU A 125 2.70 14.46 0.35
N HIS A 126 3.71 13.89 -0.31
CA HIS A 126 4.07 14.20 -1.70
C HIS A 126 3.60 13.15 -2.72
N SER A 127 2.95 12.08 -2.27
CA SER A 127 2.48 11.00 -3.13
C SER A 127 1.07 11.24 -3.66
N GLU A 128 0.88 11.09 -4.97
CA GLU A 128 -0.44 11.09 -5.60
C GLU A 128 -1.17 9.76 -5.48
N SER A 129 -0.43 8.68 -5.25
CA SER A 129 -0.95 7.32 -5.07
C SER A 129 -1.04 6.95 -3.58
N PRO A 130 -1.96 6.04 -3.17
CA PRO A 130 -2.03 5.55 -1.80
C PRO A 130 -0.72 4.96 -1.31
N VAL A 131 -0.33 5.32 -0.09
CA VAL A 131 0.84 4.80 0.61
C VAL A 131 0.39 3.90 1.76
N ILE A 132 0.99 2.71 1.84
CA ILE A 132 0.72 1.69 2.85
C ILE A 132 1.99 1.48 3.67
N ASN A 133 1.85 1.51 4.99
CA ASN A 133 2.94 1.21 5.91
C ASN A 133 3.20 -0.30 5.99
N GLY A 134 4.27 -0.77 5.38
CA GLY A 134 4.75 -2.15 5.45
C GLY A 134 5.71 -2.44 6.62
N LEU A 135 5.94 -1.52 7.48
CA LEU A 135 6.62 -1.41 8.77
C LEU A 135 7.45 -0.12 8.86
N SER A 136 7.39 0.52 10.00
CA SER A 136 8.29 1.60 10.42
C SER A 136 8.82 1.33 11.83
N ASP A 137 9.53 2.29 12.42
CA ASP A 137 9.93 2.25 13.83
C ASP A 137 8.75 2.48 14.80
N ARG A 138 7.63 3.02 14.31
CA ARG A 138 6.43 3.30 15.11
C ARG A 138 5.43 2.15 15.08
N SER A 139 5.09 1.62 13.90
CA SER A 139 3.99 0.67 13.75
C SER A 139 4.13 -0.24 12.52
N HIS A 140 3.31 -1.30 12.51
CA HIS A 140 3.16 -2.23 11.40
C HIS A 140 1.68 -2.60 11.29
N PRO A 141 0.84 -1.76 10.65
CA PRO A 141 -0.61 -1.96 10.60
C PRO A 141 -1.05 -3.12 9.71
N CYS A 142 -0.17 -3.65 8.84
CA CYS A 142 -0.45 -4.78 7.95
C CYS A 142 -0.26 -6.13 8.62
#